data_e2618632ca88c4136822b780662a5fd3
#
_entry.id   e2618632ca88c4136822b780662a5fd3
#
_cell.length_a   1.000
_cell.length_b   1.000
_cell.length_c   1.000
_cell.angle_alpha   90.00
_cell.angle_beta   90.00
_cell.angle_gamma   90.00
#
_symmetry.space_group_name_H-M   'P 1'
#
loop_
_entity.id
_entity.type
_entity.pdbx_description
1 polymer ?
#
loop_
_entity_poly.entity_id
_entity_poly.type
_entity_poly.pdbx_seq_one_letter_code
_entity_poly.pdbx_strand_id
1 'polypeptide(L)'
;MPSSSADSSHPAAATGLELRPFRALTYRRRDPGSLARVSSPAYDLVTPENRDRLVAADPHNIVRLILPGVASEPDGSGDGGVRRSVARAAGTLHDWEGAGVLERDPEPALWVYAMRPADGAPETVGWLGAVALPPAGSRAVLPHEDTFPGAVEGRRALLEATATDLEPIVLAHDPHPDVPALTATAQRGAPTLELTDADGVRHTLWRVADPALTDRVTAVLADTGAVIADGHHRFAAARAHGAPAILALVTPMGPGGLRVHPIHRVVPDLALDEAVAAASAGFRVTELAVGADGAADAVGRWLADPGETGVLVSDGSRLVRLDSPSADVAEAIPSEAPAAWRRLTVVLVHHGLVQRLWGRADDPEGVLIAHGVTAALEGARSSRGVALLLRAASPADVAAVARAGARMPRKSTLFVPKPRTGLVLRPHGD
;
A
#
# COMPACT_ATOMS: atom_id res chain seq x y z
N MET A 1 -58.25 -18.23 0.82
CA MET A 1 -56.84 -18.48 0.50
C MET A 1 -56.08 -17.19 0.70
N PRO A 2 -55.33 -16.97 1.81
CA PRO A 2 -54.48 -15.80 1.95
C PRO A 2 -53.13 -16.12 1.33
N SER A 3 -52.67 -15.27 0.41
CA SER A 3 -51.38 -15.29 -0.21
C SER A 3 -50.32 -14.86 0.82
N SER A 4 -49.39 -15.78 1.14
CA SER A 4 -48.18 -15.54 1.91
C SER A 4 -47.20 -14.69 1.06
N SER A 5 -47.07 -13.42 1.39
CA SER A 5 -45.96 -12.60 0.95
C SER A 5 -44.71 -12.99 1.76
N ALA A 6 -43.78 -13.69 1.14
CA ALA A 6 -42.46 -13.93 1.69
C ALA A 6 -41.71 -12.59 1.77
N ASP A 7 -41.55 -12.15 2.99
CA ASP A 7 -40.69 -11.00 3.34
C ASP A 7 -39.25 -11.41 3.08
N SER A 8 -38.70 -11.01 1.91
CA SER A 8 -37.28 -11.15 1.59
C SER A 8 -36.52 -9.98 2.21
N SER A 9 -36.33 -10.01 3.53
CA SER A 9 -35.36 -9.15 4.21
C SER A 9 -33.96 -9.53 3.76
N HIS A 10 -33.48 -8.85 2.75
CA HIS A 10 -32.02 -8.82 2.47
C HIS A 10 -31.36 -8.26 3.72
N PRO A 11 -30.36 -8.95 4.30
CA PRO A 11 -29.59 -8.38 5.39
C PRO A 11 -28.94 -7.08 4.89
N ALA A 12 -29.10 -6.00 5.65
CA ALA A 12 -28.45 -4.73 5.35
C ALA A 12 -26.96 -5.00 5.10
N ALA A 13 -26.45 -4.53 3.95
CA ALA A 13 -25.04 -4.74 3.60
C ALA A 13 -24.17 -4.22 4.74
N ALA A 14 -23.30 -5.08 5.29
CA ALA A 14 -22.38 -4.71 6.35
C ALA A 14 -21.64 -3.42 5.97
N THR A 15 -21.75 -2.39 6.78
CA THR A 15 -21.13 -1.06 6.53
C THR A 15 -19.82 -0.90 7.24
N GLY A 16 -19.49 -1.77 8.22
CA GLY A 16 -18.30 -1.69 9.05
C GLY A 16 -17.36 -2.90 8.92
N LEU A 17 -16.20 -2.78 9.55
CA LEU A 17 -15.16 -3.81 9.54
C LEU A 17 -15.48 -4.91 10.54
N GLU A 18 -15.45 -6.15 10.12
CA GLU A 18 -15.52 -7.29 11.01
C GLU A 18 -14.10 -7.85 11.25
N LEU A 19 -13.43 -7.37 12.29
CA LEU A 19 -12.11 -7.82 12.71
C LEU A 19 -12.26 -8.98 13.71
N ARG A 20 -11.55 -10.08 13.50
CA ARG A 20 -11.61 -11.28 14.35
C ARG A 20 -10.23 -11.67 14.87
N PRO A 21 -10.12 -12.11 16.14
CA PRO A 21 -8.93 -12.79 16.64
C PRO A 21 -8.68 -14.07 15.84
N PHE A 22 -7.41 -14.50 15.76
CA PHE A 22 -7.01 -15.72 15.07
C PHE A 22 -5.79 -16.37 15.75
N ARG A 23 -5.53 -17.64 15.45
CA ARG A 23 -4.34 -18.37 15.96
C ARG A 23 -3.19 -18.13 14.99
N ALA A 24 -2.31 -17.21 15.36
CA ALA A 24 -1.19 -16.83 14.51
C ALA A 24 -0.14 -17.94 14.39
N LEU A 25 0.53 -17.98 13.23
CA LEU A 25 1.75 -18.73 13.02
C LEU A 25 2.92 -17.73 13.01
N THR A 26 3.88 -17.90 13.91
CA THR A 26 5.01 -17.00 14.12
C THR A 26 6.32 -17.77 14.22
N TYR A 27 7.44 -17.12 13.98
CA TYR A 27 8.74 -17.75 14.21
C TYR A 27 8.93 -18.06 15.70
N ARG A 28 9.44 -19.26 16.00
CA ARG A 28 9.75 -19.70 17.37
C ARG A 28 10.90 -18.89 17.97
N ARG A 29 11.91 -18.53 17.16
CA ARG A 29 12.97 -17.61 17.56
C ARG A 29 12.47 -16.17 17.46
N ARG A 30 12.39 -15.50 18.60
CA ARG A 30 11.80 -14.16 18.72
C ARG A 30 12.81 -13.07 19.09
N ASP A 31 14.12 -13.40 19.12
CA ASP A 31 15.13 -12.37 19.32
C ASP A 31 15.18 -11.41 18.10
N PRO A 32 15.42 -10.10 18.34
CA PRO A 32 15.33 -9.08 17.27
C PRO A 32 16.23 -9.36 16.06
N GLY A 33 17.42 -9.90 16.30
CA GLY A 33 18.37 -10.20 15.23
C GLY A 33 17.91 -11.37 14.35
N SER A 34 17.33 -12.42 14.93
CA SER A 34 16.75 -13.52 14.17
C SER A 34 15.54 -13.07 13.37
N LEU A 35 14.62 -12.30 13.99
CA LEU A 35 13.43 -11.78 13.30
C LEU A 35 13.81 -10.87 12.12
N ALA A 36 14.84 -10.05 12.27
CA ALA A 36 15.32 -9.19 11.16
C ALA A 36 15.83 -10.02 9.96
N ARG A 37 16.50 -11.16 10.22
CA ARG A 37 17.03 -12.04 9.15
C ARG A 37 15.97 -12.87 8.46
N VAL A 38 14.96 -13.37 9.18
CA VAL A 38 13.93 -14.28 8.62
C VAL A 38 12.75 -13.54 8.01
N SER A 39 12.52 -12.28 8.36
CA SER A 39 11.48 -11.43 7.79
C SER A 39 11.94 -10.71 6.53
N SER A 40 11.01 -10.20 5.73
CA SER A 40 11.32 -9.45 4.52
C SER A 40 10.45 -8.19 4.37
N PRO A 41 10.82 -7.23 3.50
CA PRO A 41 9.86 -6.25 3.02
C PRO A 41 8.64 -6.91 2.38
N ALA A 42 7.57 -6.15 2.15
CA ALA A 42 6.42 -6.61 1.37
C ALA A 42 6.87 -7.07 -0.03
N TYR A 43 6.21 -8.09 -0.58
CA TYR A 43 6.66 -8.76 -1.80
C TYR A 43 6.87 -7.83 -3.01
N ASP A 44 6.08 -6.77 -3.12
CA ASP A 44 6.12 -5.79 -4.20
C ASP A 44 7.27 -4.77 -4.10
N LEU A 45 7.96 -4.75 -2.95
CA LEU A 45 9.17 -3.97 -2.72
C LEU A 45 10.46 -4.79 -2.90
N VAL A 46 10.34 -6.10 -3.10
CA VAL A 46 11.51 -6.99 -3.23
C VAL A 46 11.90 -7.13 -4.70
N THR A 47 13.04 -6.55 -5.08
CA THR A 47 13.64 -6.77 -6.41
C THR A 47 14.25 -8.17 -6.51
N PRO A 48 14.52 -8.71 -7.72
CA PRO A 48 15.20 -10.00 -7.89
C PRO A 48 16.52 -10.09 -7.11
N GLU A 49 17.36 -9.05 -7.16
CA GLU A 49 18.65 -9.00 -6.48
C GLU A 49 18.47 -8.96 -4.95
N ASN A 50 17.48 -8.24 -4.45
CA ASN A 50 17.14 -8.22 -3.03
C ASN A 50 16.60 -9.57 -2.57
N ARG A 51 15.78 -10.24 -3.39
CA ARG A 51 15.29 -11.58 -3.11
C ARG A 51 16.45 -12.55 -2.90
N ASP A 52 17.42 -12.56 -3.80
CA ASP A 52 18.56 -13.48 -3.72
C ASP A 52 19.43 -13.21 -2.47
N ARG A 53 19.60 -11.94 -2.11
CA ARG A 53 20.27 -11.56 -0.85
C ARG A 53 19.50 -12.07 0.39
N LEU A 54 18.18 -11.92 0.42
CA LEU A 54 17.34 -12.41 1.51
C LEU A 54 17.37 -13.94 1.62
N VAL A 55 17.32 -14.65 0.49
CA VAL A 55 17.44 -16.12 0.43
C VAL A 55 18.81 -16.59 0.95
N ALA A 56 19.88 -15.85 0.65
CA ALA A 56 21.22 -16.18 1.10
C ALA A 56 21.46 -15.83 2.59
N ALA A 57 20.77 -14.82 3.11
CA ALA A 57 20.94 -14.35 4.49
C ALA A 57 20.44 -15.34 5.53
N ASP A 58 19.35 -16.06 5.25
CA ASP A 58 18.81 -17.07 6.17
C ASP A 58 18.00 -18.14 5.39
N PRO A 59 18.20 -19.45 5.68
CA PRO A 59 17.45 -20.53 5.05
C PRO A 59 15.95 -20.49 5.37
N HIS A 60 15.56 -19.79 6.42
CA HIS A 60 14.18 -19.63 6.85
C HIS A 60 13.61 -18.24 6.57
N ASN A 61 14.23 -17.46 5.67
CA ASN A 61 13.66 -16.15 5.31
C ASN A 61 12.33 -16.33 4.57
N ILE A 62 11.31 -15.58 5.03
CA ILE A 62 9.92 -15.66 4.51
C ILE A 62 9.82 -15.40 2.99
N VAL A 63 10.81 -14.75 2.40
CA VAL A 63 10.85 -14.49 0.94
C VAL A 63 10.74 -15.79 0.13
N ARG A 64 11.15 -16.91 0.69
CA ARG A 64 11.01 -18.25 0.07
C ARG A 64 9.56 -18.68 -0.11
N LEU A 65 8.67 -18.18 0.75
CA LEU A 65 7.24 -18.46 0.70
C LEU A 65 6.49 -17.44 -0.16
N ILE A 66 6.79 -16.14 0.00
CA ILE A 66 6.04 -15.08 -0.69
C ILE A 66 6.47 -14.86 -2.14
N LEU A 67 7.73 -15.19 -2.47
CA LEU A 67 8.32 -15.14 -3.82
C LEU A 67 9.08 -16.44 -4.11
N PRO A 68 8.37 -17.57 -4.23
CA PRO A 68 8.98 -18.90 -4.31
C PRO A 68 9.68 -19.21 -5.66
N GLY A 69 9.50 -18.35 -6.68
CA GLY A 69 10.16 -18.49 -7.98
C GLY A 69 11.66 -18.18 -7.90
N VAL A 70 12.48 -18.89 -8.69
CA VAL A 70 13.91 -18.57 -8.86
C VAL A 70 14.03 -17.68 -10.08
N ALA A 71 14.64 -16.50 -9.94
CA ALA A 71 14.83 -15.55 -11.05
C ALA A 71 15.65 -16.14 -12.23
N SER A 72 16.35 -17.25 -12.00
CA SER A 72 17.26 -17.90 -12.95
C SER A 72 16.71 -19.16 -13.61
N GLU A 73 15.45 -19.58 -13.38
CA GLU A 73 14.89 -20.72 -14.09
C GLU A 73 14.25 -20.27 -15.43
N PRO A 74 14.77 -20.72 -16.59
CA PRO A 74 14.27 -20.32 -17.92
C PRO A 74 12.82 -20.71 -18.20
N ASP A 75 12.24 -21.64 -17.42
CA ASP A 75 10.90 -22.21 -17.58
C ASP A 75 9.84 -21.58 -16.64
N GLY A 76 10.15 -20.47 -15.94
CA GLY A 76 9.30 -19.93 -14.89
C GLY A 76 8.07 -19.13 -15.32
N SER A 77 7.91 -18.78 -16.60
CA SER A 77 6.88 -17.86 -17.09
C SER A 77 5.57 -18.50 -17.57
N GLY A 78 5.48 -19.84 -17.61
CA GLY A 78 4.27 -20.57 -17.99
C GLY A 78 3.53 -21.13 -16.77
N ASP A 79 2.27 -21.59 -17.01
CA ASP A 79 1.37 -22.19 -16.01
C ASP A 79 2.06 -23.31 -15.17
N GLY A 80 2.94 -24.09 -15.80
CA GLY A 80 3.73 -25.13 -15.14
C GLY A 80 4.78 -24.58 -14.17
N GLY A 81 5.38 -23.41 -14.45
CA GLY A 81 6.35 -22.76 -13.59
C GLY A 81 5.69 -22.21 -12.31
N VAL A 82 4.53 -21.55 -12.45
CA VAL A 82 3.75 -21.06 -11.32
C VAL A 82 3.34 -22.19 -10.40
N ARG A 83 2.80 -23.31 -10.94
CA ARG A 83 2.40 -24.48 -10.14
C ARG A 83 3.56 -25.08 -9.36
N ARG A 84 4.75 -25.23 -9.97
CA ARG A 84 5.95 -25.72 -9.26
C ARG A 84 6.39 -24.79 -8.15
N SER A 85 6.34 -23.48 -8.40
CA SER A 85 6.74 -22.47 -7.42
C SER A 85 5.81 -22.45 -6.20
N VAL A 86 4.49 -22.47 -6.39
CA VAL A 86 3.54 -22.49 -5.27
C VAL A 86 3.56 -23.81 -4.50
N ALA A 87 3.77 -24.95 -5.17
CA ALA A 87 3.95 -26.24 -4.51
C ALA A 87 5.23 -26.26 -3.64
N ARG A 88 6.31 -25.64 -4.11
CA ARG A 88 7.55 -25.47 -3.32
C ARG A 88 7.29 -24.62 -2.07
N ALA A 89 6.54 -23.51 -2.19
CA ALA A 89 6.18 -22.70 -1.03
C ALA A 89 5.37 -23.49 -0.01
N ALA A 90 4.37 -24.25 -0.44
CA ALA A 90 3.56 -25.11 0.43
C ALA A 90 4.40 -26.17 1.16
N GLY A 91 5.28 -26.88 0.42
CA GLY A 91 6.21 -27.85 1.02
C GLY A 91 7.15 -27.19 2.03
N THR A 92 7.74 -26.04 1.68
CA THR A 92 8.62 -25.28 2.60
C THR A 92 7.89 -24.83 3.87
N LEU A 93 6.65 -24.35 3.76
CA LEU A 93 5.84 -23.97 4.92
C LEU A 93 5.59 -25.18 5.83
N HIS A 94 5.18 -26.31 5.25
CA HIS A 94 4.95 -27.55 5.98
C HIS A 94 6.23 -28.04 6.72
N ASP A 95 7.37 -28.02 6.03
CA ASP A 95 8.66 -28.38 6.60
C ASP A 95 9.05 -27.47 7.77
N TRP A 96 8.80 -26.17 7.67
CA TRP A 96 9.09 -25.21 8.74
C TRP A 96 8.19 -25.41 9.97
N GLU A 97 6.91 -25.73 9.77
CA GLU A 97 6.03 -26.11 10.87
C GLU A 97 6.48 -27.44 11.51
N GLY A 98 6.74 -28.48 10.71
CA GLY A 98 7.18 -29.78 11.19
C GLY A 98 8.52 -29.74 11.93
N ALA A 99 9.45 -28.89 11.51
CA ALA A 99 10.74 -28.69 12.15
C ALA A 99 10.68 -27.73 13.36
N GLY A 100 9.51 -27.12 13.66
CA GLY A 100 9.35 -26.16 14.74
C GLY A 100 10.08 -24.83 14.52
N VAL A 101 10.31 -24.47 13.26
CA VAL A 101 10.80 -23.12 12.88
C VAL A 101 9.68 -22.11 13.07
N LEU A 102 8.47 -22.48 12.67
CA LEU A 102 7.24 -21.75 12.92
C LEU A 102 6.43 -22.46 14.00
N GLU A 103 5.74 -21.68 14.81
CA GLU A 103 4.93 -22.14 15.92
C GLU A 103 3.56 -21.48 15.88
N ARG A 104 2.50 -22.29 16.04
CA ARG A 104 1.12 -21.82 16.07
C ARG A 104 0.73 -21.39 17.48
N ASP A 105 0.09 -20.23 17.59
CA ASP A 105 -0.46 -19.76 18.86
C ASP A 105 -1.48 -20.77 19.45
N PRO A 106 -1.47 -21.00 20.77
CA PRO A 106 -2.37 -21.95 21.40
C PRO A 106 -3.84 -21.47 21.40
N GLU A 107 -4.06 -20.17 21.36
CA GLU A 107 -5.37 -19.53 21.41
C GLU A 107 -5.46 -18.34 20.48
N PRO A 108 -6.67 -17.95 20.00
CA PRO A 108 -6.85 -16.80 19.15
C PRO A 108 -6.45 -15.49 19.84
N ALA A 109 -5.88 -14.54 19.10
CA ALA A 109 -5.53 -13.22 19.58
C ALA A 109 -5.65 -12.19 18.44
N LEU A 110 -5.80 -10.92 18.80
CA LEU A 110 -5.44 -9.79 17.98
C LEU A 110 -4.00 -9.38 18.27
N TRP A 111 -3.43 -8.57 17.39
CA TRP A 111 -2.11 -8.01 17.59
C TRP A 111 -2.15 -6.51 17.39
N VAL A 112 -1.45 -5.75 18.22
CA VAL A 112 -1.12 -4.36 17.91
C VAL A 112 0.23 -4.34 17.22
N TYR A 113 0.34 -3.64 16.13
CA TYR A 113 1.57 -3.51 15.35
C TYR A 113 1.93 -2.03 15.18
N ALA A 114 3.09 -1.66 15.71
CA ALA A 114 3.68 -0.33 15.60
C ALA A 114 4.91 -0.35 14.68
N MET A 115 5.01 0.66 13.83
CA MET A 115 6.13 0.87 12.91
C MET A 115 6.66 2.30 13.12
N ARG A 116 7.89 2.42 13.62
CA ARG A 116 8.55 3.70 13.87
C ARG A 116 9.68 3.91 12.88
N PRO A 117 9.53 4.85 11.93
CA PRO A 117 10.58 5.20 10.97
C PRO A 117 11.82 5.78 11.63
N ALA A 118 13.01 5.56 11.02
CA ALA A 118 14.29 6.07 11.51
C ALA A 118 14.45 7.59 11.32
N ASP A 119 13.73 8.17 10.36
CA ASP A 119 13.78 9.60 9.99
C ASP A 119 13.07 10.54 10.97
N GLY A 120 12.59 10.02 12.11
CA GLY A 120 11.83 10.78 13.10
C GLY A 120 10.38 11.07 12.71
N ALA A 121 9.90 10.52 11.60
CA ALA A 121 8.50 10.64 11.23
C ALA A 121 7.58 9.95 12.27
N PRO A 122 6.31 10.38 12.37
CA PRO A 122 5.36 9.79 13.31
C PRO A 122 5.24 8.27 13.15
N GLU A 123 5.14 7.59 14.27
CA GLU A 123 4.89 6.16 14.34
C GLU A 123 3.52 5.82 13.76
N THR A 124 3.46 4.76 12.96
CA THR A 124 2.20 4.18 12.49
C THR A 124 1.83 3.00 13.35
N VAL A 125 0.63 2.98 13.89
CA VAL A 125 0.12 1.92 14.76
C VAL A 125 -1.22 1.42 14.24
N GLY A 126 -1.44 0.11 14.28
CA GLY A 126 -2.70 -0.50 13.87
C GLY A 126 -2.96 -1.84 14.54
N TRP A 127 -4.15 -2.37 14.31
CA TRP A 127 -4.59 -3.68 14.79
C TRP A 127 -4.47 -4.72 13.68
N LEU A 128 -3.77 -5.80 13.96
CA LEU A 128 -3.59 -6.92 13.04
C LEU A 128 -4.54 -8.05 13.45
N GLY A 129 -5.36 -8.49 12.52
CA GLY A 129 -6.34 -9.54 12.73
C GLY A 129 -6.90 -10.11 11.44
N ALA A 130 -7.82 -11.05 11.55
CA ALA A 130 -8.57 -11.60 10.43
C ALA A 130 -9.77 -10.68 10.13
N VAL A 131 -9.73 -9.96 9.01
CA VAL A 131 -10.86 -9.13 8.56
C VAL A 131 -11.76 -9.96 7.64
N ALA A 132 -13.04 -10.09 7.99
CA ALA A 132 -14.00 -10.78 7.15
C ALA A 132 -14.08 -10.12 5.78
N LEU A 133 -14.11 -10.91 4.72
CA LEU A 133 -14.28 -10.42 3.36
C LEU A 133 -15.75 -10.01 3.14
N PRO A 134 -16.01 -8.72 2.95
CA PRO A 134 -17.39 -8.24 2.86
C PRO A 134 -18.06 -8.79 1.59
N PRO A 135 -19.38 -8.99 1.59
CA PRO A 135 -20.12 -9.44 0.42
C PRO A 135 -20.01 -8.45 -0.75
N ALA A 136 -20.34 -8.91 -1.95
CA ALA A 136 -20.34 -8.06 -3.14
C ALA A 136 -21.29 -6.87 -2.92
N GLY A 137 -20.86 -5.66 -3.33
CA GLY A 137 -21.63 -4.44 -3.15
C GLY A 137 -21.51 -3.78 -1.77
N SER A 138 -20.86 -4.43 -0.79
CA SER A 138 -20.58 -3.80 0.52
C SER A 138 -19.64 -2.62 0.38
N ARG A 139 -19.82 -1.63 1.24
CA ARG A 139 -18.96 -0.44 1.35
C ARG A 139 -18.01 -0.47 2.56
N ALA A 140 -17.98 -1.60 3.28
CA ALA A 140 -17.10 -1.75 4.45
C ALA A 140 -15.62 -1.67 4.11
N VAL A 141 -15.21 -2.23 2.96
CA VAL A 141 -13.82 -2.17 2.46
C VAL A 141 -13.83 -1.72 1.01
N LEU A 142 -13.23 -0.56 0.74
CA LEU A 142 -13.23 0.07 -0.57
C LEU A 142 -11.83 0.01 -1.20
N PRO A 143 -11.68 -0.53 -2.41
CA PRO A 143 -10.44 -0.43 -3.18
C PRO A 143 -10.32 0.97 -3.81
N HIS A 144 -9.08 1.48 -3.91
CA HIS A 144 -8.76 2.74 -4.58
C HIS A 144 -7.89 2.57 -5.83
N GLU A 145 -7.44 1.35 -6.13
CA GLU A 145 -6.66 1.01 -7.32
C GLU A 145 -7.28 -0.19 -8.05
N ASP A 146 -7.00 -0.31 -9.34
CA ASP A 146 -7.34 -1.47 -10.14
C ASP A 146 -6.32 -2.60 -9.92
N THR A 147 -6.76 -3.83 -10.23
CA THR A 147 -5.91 -5.03 -10.11
C THR A 147 -5.67 -5.67 -11.47
N PHE A 148 -4.50 -6.28 -11.62
CA PHE A 148 -4.13 -6.99 -12.85
C PHE A 148 -4.47 -8.49 -12.70
N PRO A 149 -5.20 -9.10 -13.66
CA PRO A 149 -5.64 -10.49 -13.56
C PRO A 149 -4.53 -11.50 -13.29
N GLY A 150 -3.37 -11.36 -13.96
CA GLY A 150 -2.24 -12.26 -13.74
C GLY A 150 -1.64 -12.17 -12.34
N ALA A 151 -1.57 -10.96 -11.76
CA ALA A 151 -1.09 -10.77 -10.39
C ALA A 151 -2.09 -11.33 -9.36
N VAL A 152 -3.39 -11.15 -9.60
CA VAL A 152 -4.45 -11.74 -8.76
C VAL A 152 -4.36 -13.27 -8.79
N GLU A 153 -4.24 -13.86 -9.98
CA GLU A 153 -4.16 -15.32 -10.12
C GLU A 153 -2.91 -15.90 -9.46
N GLY A 154 -1.75 -15.26 -9.60
CA GLY A 154 -0.54 -15.69 -8.93
C GLY A 154 -0.68 -15.68 -7.39
N ARG A 155 -1.34 -14.66 -6.81
CA ARG A 155 -1.61 -14.60 -5.37
C ARG A 155 -2.68 -15.61 -4.94
N ARG A 156 -3.71 -15.85 -5.77
CA ARG A 156 -4.74 -16.87 -5.53
C ARG A 156 -4.13 -18.28 -5.48
N ALA A 157 -3.30 -18.61 -6.47
CA ALA A 157 -2.63 -19.90 -6.51
C ALA A 157 -1.70 -20.14 -5.29
N LEU A 158 -0.99 -19.09 -4.84
CA LEU A 158 -0.15 -19.17 -3.63
C LEU A 158 -0.99 -19.38 -2.38
N LEU A 159 -2.08 -18.62 -2.23
CA LEU A 159 -3.02 -18.75 -1.13
C LEU A 159 -3.66 -20.15 -1.07
N GLU A 160 -4.11 -20.66 -2.21
CA GLU A 160 -4.67 -22.01 -2.35
C GLU A 160 -3.68 -23.09 -1.93
N ALA A 161 -2.43 -22.98 -2.39
CA ALA A 161 -1.38 -23.98 -2.13
C ALA A 161 -0.91 -23.98 -0.67
N THR A 162 -0.82 -22.80 -0.04
CA THR A 162 -0.31 -22.68 1.34
C THR A 162 -1.42 -22.69 2.39
N ALA A 163 -2.67 -22.50 2.01
CA ALA A 163 -3.81 -22.30 2.92
C ALA A 163 -3.47 -21.30 4.06
N THR A 164 -2.66 -20.26 3.76
CA THR A 164 -2.14 -19.32 4.77
C THR A 164 -2.02 -17.92 4.16
N ASP A 165 -2.51 -16.92 4.87
CA ASP A 165 -2.18 -15.53 4.57
C ASP A 165 -0.74 -15.26 5.04
N LEU A 166 0.19 -15.21 4.11
CA LEU A 166 1.63 -15.04 4.37
C LEU A 166 2.02 -13.58 4.63
N GLU A 167 1.16 -12.64 4.26
CA GLU A 167 1.38 -11.20 4.36
C GLU A 167 0.07 -10.48 4.67
N PRO A 168 0.04 -9.53 5.61
CA PRO A 168 -1.16 -8.73 5.83
C PRO A 168 -1.40 -7.76 4.67
N ILE A 169 -2.67 -7.57 4.30
CA ILE A 169 -3.05 -6.34 3.60
C ILE A 169 -3.09 -5.19 4.59
N VAL A 170 -3.17 -3.95 4.09
CA VAL A 170 -3.31 -2.77 4.96
C VAL A 170 -4.61 -2.07 4.65
N LEU A 171 -5.40 -1.86 5.69
CA LEU A 171 -6.67 -1.16 5.65
C LEU A 171 -6.54 0.15 6.44
N ALA A 172 -6.88 1.27 5.81
CA ALA A 172 -6.98 2.56 6.47
C ALA A 172 -8.45 2.81 6.85
N HIS A 173 -8.78 2.69 8.15
CA HIS A 173 -10.15 2.84 8.64
C HIS A 173 -10.49 4.29 8.95
N ASP A 174 -11.78 4.62 8.92
CA ASP A 174 -12.26 5.92 9.35
C ASP A 174 -11.89 6.18 10.82
N PRO A 175 -11.43 7.38 11.17
CA PRO A 175 -11.05 7.68 12.55
C PRO A 175 -12.20 7.42 13.52
N HIS A 176 -11.90 6.74 14.64
CA HIS A 176 -12.83 6.52 15.74
C HIS A 176 -12.18 6.95 17.06
N PRO A 177 -12.89 7.71 17.92
CA PRO A 177 -12.31 8.34 19.12
C PRO A 177 -11.79 7.33 20.15
N ASP A 178 -12.35 6.14 20.24
CA ASP A 178 -11.97 5.15 21.25
C ASP A 178 -10.77 4.28 20.84
N VAL A 179 -10.45 4.15 19.55
CA VAL A 179 -9.35 3.30 19.07
C VAL A 179 -8.00 3.68 19.70
N PRO A 180 -7.60 4.97 19.81
CA PRO A 180 -6.32 5.32 20.43
C PRO A 180 -6.18 4.84 21.88
N ALA A 181 -7.24 4.96 22.68
CA ALA A 181 -7.21 4.55 24.09
C ALA A 181 -7.11 3.01 24.24
N LEU A 182 -7.81 2.26 23.39
CA LEU A 182 -7.72 0.79 23.34
C LEU A 182 -6.32 0.34 22.90
N THR A 183 -5.76 0.98 21.90
CA THR A 183 -4.39 0.73 21.40
C THR A 183 -3.36 1.00 22.49
N ALA A 184 -3.43 2.14 23.18
CA ALA A 184 -2.55 2.47 24.28
C ALA A 184 -2.67 1.45 25.44
N THR A 185 -3.87 0.90 25.68
CA THR A 185 -4.07 -0.15 26.66
C THR A 185 -3.35 -1.44 26.29
N ALA A 186 -3.44 -1.86 25.02
CA ALA A 186 -2.75 -3.04 24.51
C ALA A 186 -1.21 -2.91 24.57
N GLN A 187 -0.68 -1.71 24.46
CA GLN A 187 0.76 -1.43 24.44
C GLN A 187 1.39 -1.29 25.84
N ARG A 188 0.62 -1.42 26.93
CA ARG A 188 1.14 -1.26 28.32
C ARG A 188 2.11 -2.36 28.75
N GLY A 189 2.03 -3.55 28.14
CA GLY A 189 2.90 -4.68 28.44
C GLY A 189 4.20 -4.65 27.64
N ALA A 190 5.10 -5.60 27.94
CA ALA A 190 6.26 -5.84 27.11
C ALA A 190 5.83 -6.30 25.71
N PRO A 191 6.52 -5.88 24.64
CA PRO A 191 6.22 -6.36 23.31
C PRO A 191 6.48 -7.87 23.18
N THR A 192 5.67 -8.53 22.35
CA THR A 192 5.84 -9.96 22.05
C THR A 192 6.91 -10.19 20.99
N LEU A 193 6.98 -9.31 19.98
CA LEU A 193 7.97 -9.32 18.92
C LEU A 193 8.53 -7.91 18.73
N GLU A 194 9.83 -7.82 18.49
CA GLU A 194 10.50 -6.56 18.19
C GLU A 194 11.69 -6.79 17.27
N LEU A 195 11.87 -5.90 16.31
CA LEU A 195 13.07 -5.84 15.46
C LEU A 195 13.27 -4.45 14.88
N THR A 196 14.47 -4.19 14.39
CA THR A 196 14.76 -3.06 13.50
C THR A 196 15.20 -3.64 12.15
N ASP A 197 14.62 -3.16 11.07
CA ASP A 197 14.95 -3.63 9.72
C ASP A 197 16.17 -2.90 9.12
N ALA A 198 16.54 -3.27 7.89
CA ALA A 198 17.69 -2.70 7.21
C ALA A 198 17.55 -1.19 6.87
N ASP A 199 16.30 -0.71 6.79
CA ASP A 199 15.98 0.70 6.54
C ASP A 199 15.91 1.51 7.86
N GLY A 200 16.20 0.85 9.00
CA GLY A 200 16.16 1.45 10.33
C GLY A 200 14.75 1.62 10.91
N VAL A 201 13.74 1.06 10.27
CA VAL A 201 12.37 1.08 10.82
C VAL A 201 12.29 0.09 11.97
N ARG A 202 11.82 0.57 13.13
CA ARG A 202 11.56 -0.29 14.29
C ARG A 202 10.14 -0.83 14.20
N HIS A 203 10.01 -2.16 14.24
CA HIS A 203 8.76 -2.90 14.24
C HIS A 203 8.53 -3.48 15.63
N THR A 204 7.38 -3.20 16.22
CA THR A 204 7.04 -3.68 17.57
C THR A 204 5.61 -4.24 17.56
N LEU A 205 5.43 -5.46 18.05
CA LEU A 205 4.13 -6.13 18.08
C LEU A 205 3.78 -6.62 19.49
N TRP A 206 2.54 -6.40 19.88
CA TRP A 206 1.94 -6.89 21.14
C TRP A 206 0.81 -7.85 20.80
N ARG A 207 0.89 -9.06 21.36
CA ARG A 207 -0.18 -10.06 21.29
C ARG A 207 -1.26 -9.72 22.32
N VAL A 208 -2.51 -9.65 21.89
CA VAL A 208 -3.66 -9.25 22.70
C VAL A 208 -4.66 -10.41 22.73
N ALA A 209 -4.63 -11.21 23.80
CA ALA A 209 -5.52 -12.35 24.00
C ALA A 209 -6.62 -12.09 25.04
N ASP A 210 -6.64 -10.91 25.70
CA ASP A 210 -7.70 -10.52 26.62
C ASP A 210 -9.04 -10.37 25.88
N PRO A 211 -10.03 -11.24 26.15
CA PRO A 211 -11.32 -11.19 25.46
C PRO A 211 -12.04 -9.85 25.63
N ALA A 212 -11.96 -9.25 26.81
CA ALA A 212 -12.64 -7.97 27.08
C ALA A 212 -12.07 -6.83 26.22
N LEU A 213 -10.76 -6.85 25.98
CA LEU A 213 -10.13 -5.85 25.11
C LEU A 213 -10.37 -6.15 23.62
N THR A 214 -10.27 -7.40 23.20
CA THR A 214 -10.51 -7.79 21.80
C THR A 214 -11.96 -7.54 21.40
N ASP A 215 -12.94 -7.87 22.23
CA ASP A 215 -14.36 -7.61 21.96
C ASP A 215 -14.65 -6.11 21.81
N ARG A 216 -14.07 -5.28 22.67
CA ARG A 216 -14.23 -3.82 22.56
C ARG A 216 -13.63 -3.25 21.28
N VAL A 217 -12.44 -3.70 20.90
CA VAL A 217 -11.79 -3.26 19.64
C VAL A 217 -12.63 -3.70 18.44
N THR A 218 -13.09 -4.94 18.43
CA THR A 218 -13.93 -5.47 17.35
C THR A 218 -15.22 -4.68 17.22
N ALA A 219 -15.89 -4.39 18.34
CA ALA A 219 -17.12 -3.60 18.36
C ALA A 219 -16.90 -2.18 17.81
N VAL A 220 -15.84 -1.50 18.24
CA VAL A 220 -15.52 -0.14 17.79
C VAL A 220 -15.17 -0.10 16.30
N LEU A 221 -14.42 -1.08 15.80
CA LEU A 221 -14.06 -1.13 14.38
C LEU A 221 -15.24 -1.54 13.48
N ALA A 222 -16.24 -2.21 14.03
CA ALA A 222 -17.49 -2.54 13.31
C ALA A 222 -18.30 -1.28 12.94
N ASP A 223 -18.06 -0.15 13.60
CA ASP A 223 -18.68 1.14 13.26
C ASP A 223 -17.89 1.93 12.21
N THR A 224 -16.78 1.38 11.72
CA THR A 224 -15.88 2.07 10.76
C THR A 224 -15.86 1.37 9.40
N GLY A 225 -15.80 2.14 8.32
CA GLY A 225 -15.40 1.66 7.00
C GLY A 225 -13.91 1.81 6.79
N ALA A 226 -13.35 1.14 5.77
CA ALA A 226 -11.95 1.29 5.42
C ALA A 226 -11.69 1.34 3.91
N VAL A 227 -10.53 1.91 3.56
CA VAL A 227 -9.95 1.84 2.22
C VAL A 227 -8.77 0.88 2.25
N ILE A 228 -8.62 0.06 1.22
CA ILE A 228 -7.42 -0.76 1.05
C ILE A 228 -6.26 0.19 0.78
N ALA A 229 -5.33 0.34 1.72
CA ALA A 229 -4.14 1.16 1.55
C ALA A 229 -3.03 0.40 0.82
N ASP A 230 -2.91 -0.91 1.07
CA ASP A 230 -1.98 -1.81 0.39
C ASP A 230 -2.57 -3.23 0.27
N GLY A 231 -2.20 -3.95 -0.80
CA GLY A 231 -2.58 -5.35 -1.00
C GLY A 231 -3.85 -5.59 -1.81
N HIS A 232 -4.20 -4.71 -2.75
CA HIS A 232 -5.36 -4.87 -3.63
C HIS A 232 -5.40 -6.22 -4.35
N HIS A 233 -4.25 -6.72 -4.87
CA HIS A 233 -4.16 -8.03 -5.52
C HIS A 233 -4.39 -9.18 -4.54
N ARG A 234 -3.87 -9.09 -3.29
CA ARG A 234 -4.11 -10.10 -2.22
C ARG A 234 -5.57 -10.14 -1.81
N PHE A 235 -6.20 -8.97 -1.65
CA PHE A 235 -7.63 -8.87 -1.35
C PHE A 235 -8.50 -9.47 -2.46
N ALA A 236 -8.21 -9.13 -3.73
CA ALA A 236 -8.91 -9.70 -4.89
C ALA A 236 -8.71 -11.21 -5.00
N ALA A 237 -7.49 -11.71 -4.74
CA ALA A 237 -7.15 -13.13 -4.73
C ALA A 237 -7.91 -13.90 -3.64
N ALA A 238 -7.99 -13.37 -2.42
CA ALA A 238 -8.73 -13.96 -1.32
C ALA A 238 -10.23 -14.04 -1.63
N ARG A 239 -10.81 -13.00 -2.25
CA ARG A 239 -12.20 -13.02 -2.72
C ARG A 239 -12.42 -14.05 -3.82
N ALA A 240 -11.53 -14.12 -4.81
CA ALA A 240 -11.62 -15.09 -5.90
C ALA A 240 -11.46 -16.55 -5.41
N HIS A 241 -10.69 -16.74 -4.34
CA HIS A 241 -10.53 -18.04 -3.66
C HIS A 241 -11.77 -18.42 -2.82
N GLY A 242 -12.63 -17.47 -2.48
CA GLY A 242 -13.77 -17.70 -1.58
C GLY A 242 -13.39 -17.77 -0.10
N ALA A 243 -12.25 -17.19 0.28
CA ALA A 243 -11.82 -17.14 1.68
C ALA A 243 -12.85 -16.34 2.53
N PRO A 244 -13.13 -16.77 3.77
CA PRO A 244 -14.08 -16.06 4.63
C PRO A 244 -13.50 -14.76 5.20
N ALA A 245 -12.18 -14.67 5.32
CA ALA A 245 -11.46 -13.52 5.87
C ALA A 245 -10.05 -13.44 5.29
N ILE A 246 -9.38 -12.31 5.51
CA ILE A 246 -7.98 -12.06 5.12
C ILE A 246 -7.22 -11.43 6.28
N LEU A 247 -5.94 -11.76 6.42
CA LEU A 247 -5.05 -11.09 7.38
C LEU A 247 -4.87 -9.64 7.00
N ALA A 248 -5.19 -8.71 7.90
CA ALA A 248 -5.10 -7.28 7.66
C ALA A 248 -4.51 -6.53 8.85
N LEU A 249 -3.67 -5.54 8.55
CA LEU A 249 -3.31 -4.47 9.48
C LEU A 249 -4.32 -3.33 9.28
N VAL A 250 -5.12 -3.07 10.29
CA VAL A 250 -6.15 -2.02 10.31
C VAL A 250 -5.59 -0.82 11.06
N THR A 251 -5.33 0.29 10.37
CA THR A 251 -4.68 1.50 10.90
C THR A 251 -5.58 2.73 10.65
N PRO A 252 -5.57 3.76 11.51
CA PRO A 252 -6.44 4.91 11.30
C PRO A 252 -6.06 5.72 10.07
N MET A 253 -7.04 6.34 9.44
CA MET A 253 -6.85 7.33 8.39
C MET A 253 -6.59 8.68 9.05
N GLY A 254 -5.32 9.07 9.19
CA GLY A 254 -4.93 10.32 9.85
C GLY A 254 -3.81 10.09 10.88
N PRO A 255 -3.78 10.88 11.99
CA PRO A 255 -2.74 10.77 13.00
C PRO A 255 -2.59 9.34 13.55
N GLY A 256 -1.36 8.83 13.63
CA GLY A 256 -1.05 7.45 14.01
C GLY A 256 -1.27 6.42 12.90
N GLY A 257 -1.77 6.83 11.73
CA GLY A 257 -1.95 5.99 10.55
C GLY A 257 -0.83 6.13 9.52
N LEU A 258 -1.10 5.55 8.35
CA LEU A 258 -0.19 5.61 7.22
C LEU A 258 -0.10 7.02 6.63
N ARG A 259 1.06 7.33 6.10
CA ARG A 259 1.29 8.51 5.26
C ARG A 259 1.23 8.10 3.79
N VAL A 260 0.86 9.03 2.93
CA VAL A 260 0.98 8.85 1.48
C VAL A 260 2.22 9.59 1.02
N HIS A 261 3.17 8.88 0.42
CA HIS A 261 4.32 9.48 -0.23
C HIS A 261 3.98 9.88 -1.67
N PRO A 262 4.54 10.98 -2.17
CA PRO A 262 4.34 11.40 -3.54
C PRO A 262 5.01 10.41 -4.50
N ILE A 263 4.33 10.16 -5.61
CA ILE A 263 4.91 9.46 -6.76
C ILE A 263 5.02 10.49 -7.88
N HIS A 264 6.22 10.62 -8.42
CA HIS A 264 6.54 11.60 -9.45
C HIS A 264 6.41 11.00 -10.85
N ARG A 265 6.50 11.84 -11.87
CA ARG A 265 6.44 11.44 -13.27
C ARG A 265 7.67 11.93 -14.00
N VAL A 266 8.07 11.21 -15.05
CA VAL A 266 9.07 11.67 -16.01
C VAL A 266 8.45 11.56 -17.39
N VAL A 267 8.49 12.66 -18.14
CA VAL A 267 8.08 12.70 -19.55
C VAL A 267 9.34 12.73 -20.38
N PRO A 268 9.69 11.65 -21.08
CA PRO A 268 10.91 11.56 -21.87
C PRO A 268 10.84 12.45 -23.13
N ASP A 269 12.00 12.75 -23.69
CA ASP A 269 12.16 13.47 -24.96
C ASP A 269 11.32 14.76 -25.05
N LEU A 270 11.32 15.56 -23.97
CA LEU A 270 10.66 16.86 -23.87
C LEU A 270 11.61 17.85 -23.19
N ALA A 271 12.16 18.78 -23.92
CA ALA A 271 13.04 19.80 -23.36
C ALA A 271 12.31 20.72 -22.37
N LEU A 272 12.98 21.12 -21.27
CA LEU A 272 12.35 21.96 -20.24
C LEU A 272 11.79 23.27 -20.81
N ASP A 273 12.54 23.93 -21.69
CA ASP A 273 12.09 25.21 -22.27
C ASP A 273 10.85 25.02 -23.16
N GLU A 274 10.75 23.92 -23.90
CA GLU A 274 9.56 23.54 -24.66
C GLU A 274 8.38 23.25 -23.73
N ALA A 275 8.61 22.44 -22.69
CA ALA A 275 7.60 22.10 -21.68
C ALA A 275 7.03 23.35 -20.99
N VAL A 276 7.91 24.27 -20.61
CA VAL A 276 7.56 25.52 -19.95
C VAL A 276 6.81 26.47 -20.88
N ALA A 277 7.28 26.60 -22.13
CA ALA A 277 6.62 27.43 -23.13
C ALA A 277 5.18 26.95 -23.37
N ALA A 278 4.98 25.63 -23.55
CA ALA A 278 3.65 25.05 -23.71
C ALA A 278 2.77 25.22 -22.46
N ALA A 279 3.35 25.01 -21.26
CA ALA A 279 2.64 25.14 -19.99
C ALA A 279 2.19 26.59 -19.71
N SER A 280 2.90 27.59 -20.21
CA SER A 280 2.56 29.02 -20.02
C SER A 280 1.22 29.43 -20.63
N ALA A 281 0.70 28.64 -21.56
CA ALA A 281 -0.63 28.84 -22.11
C ALA A 281 -1.78 28.54 -21.12
N GLY A 282 -1.49 27.79 -20.06
CA GLY A 282 -2.54 27.35 -19.12
C GLY A 282 -2.16 27.45 -17.65
N PHE A 283 -0.92 27.82 -17.31
CA PHE A 283 -0.45 27.93 -15.93
C PHE A 283 0.35 29.22 -15.73
N ARG A 284 0.34 29.74 -14.52
CA ARG A 284 1.34 30.71 -14.09
C ARG A 284 2.67 29.96 -13.91
N VAL A 285 3.72 30.46 -14.55
CA VAL A 285 5.07 29.90 -14.56
C VAL A 285 5.98 30.75 -13.68
N THR A 286 6.71 30.13 -12.77
CA THR A 286 7.70 30.79 -11.90
C THR A 286 8.96 29.94 -11.86
N GLU A 287 10.08 30.47 -12.33
CA GLU A 287 11.38 29.82 -12.18
C GLU A 287 11.86 29.94 -10.72
N LEU A 288 12.28 28.83 -10.15
CA LEU A 288 12.75 28.76 -8.76
C LEU A 288 14.28 28.75 -8.74
N ALA A 289 14.86 29.53 -7.84
CA ALA A 289 16.31 29.49 -7.62
C ALA A 289 16.72 28.17 -7.01
N VAL A 290 17.66 27.48 -7.66
CA VAL A 290 18.29 26.27 -7.14
C VAL A 290 19.57 26.72 -6.43
N GLY A 291 19.62 26.52 -5.10
CA GLY A 291 20.80 26.85 -4.30
C GLY A 291 21.97 25.89 -4.52
N ALA A 292 23.05 26.11 -3.79
CA ALA A 292 24.25 25.26 -3.83
C ALA A 292 23.97 23.79 -3.49
N ASP A 293 22.93 23.53 -2.70
CA ASP A 293 22.50 22.19 -2.27
C ASP A 293 21.84 21.39 -3.40
N GLY A 294 21.52 22.03 -4.52
CA GLY A 294 20.98 21.38 -5.71
C GLY A 294 19.44 21.25 -5.76
N ALA A 295 18.96 20.74 -6.91
CA ALA A 295 17.53 20.64 -7.20
C ALA A 295 16.80 19.69 -6.25
N ALA A 296 17.42 18.59 -5.83
CA ALA A 296 16.80 17.62 -4.93
C ALA A 296 16.41 18.22 -3.57
N ASP A 297 17.32 19.00 -2.96
CA ASP A 297 17.07 19.65 -1.68
C ASP A 297 16.04 20.79 -1.81
N ALA A 298 16.07 21.52 -2.92
CA ALA A 298 15.06 22.53 -3.20
C ALA A 298 13.64 21.92 -3.32
N VAL A 299 13.51 20.78 -3.98
CA VAL A 299 12.26 20.01 -4.06
C VAL A 299 11.86 19.49 -2.69
N GLY A 300 12.83 18.98 -1.89
CA GLY A 300 12.57 18.52 -0.53
C GLY A 300 11.97 19.62 0.36
N ARG A 301 12.52 20.84 0.32
CA ARG A 301 11.96 22.00 1.02
C ARG A 301 10.55 22.37 0.55
N TRP A 302 10.32 22.36 -0.76
CA TRP A 302 9.00 22.61 -1.33
C TRP A 302 7.97 21.57 -0.91
N LEU A 303 8.34 20.29 -0.88
CA LEU A 303 7.46 19.21 -0.40
C LEU A 303 7.14 19.33 1.09
N ALA A 304 8.10 19.81 1.90
CA ALA A 304 7.95 19.97 3.34
C ALA A 304 7.09 21.17 3.74
N ASP A 305 6.97 22.19 2.88
CA ASP A 305 6.19 23.40 3.18
C ASP A 305 4.72 23.23 2.75
N PRO A 306 3.76 23.13 3.70
CA PRO A 306 2.34 22.97 3.38
C PRO A 306 1.72 24.21 2.71
N GLY A 307 2.37 25.36 2.77
CA GLY A 307 1.90 26.60 2.12
C GLY A 307 2.20 26.64 0.62
N GLU A 308 3.15 25.83 0.15
CA GLU A 308 3.49 25.77 -1.25
C GLU A 308 2.45 24.96 -2.05
N THR A 309 2.13 25.43 -3.23
CA THR A 309 1.12 24.83 -4.12
C THR A 309 1.68 24.59 -5.53
N GLY A 310 0.88 23.96 -6.38
CA GLY A 310 1.23 23.70 -7.77
C GLY A 310 2.02 22.41 -7.98
N VAL A 311 2.76 22.38 -9.08
CA VAL A 311 3.60 21.26 -9.54
C VAL A 311 4.97 21.83 -9.90
N LEU A 312 6.04 21.10 -9.60
CA LEU A 312 7.37 21.46 -10.10
C LEU A 312 7.71 20.66 -11.35
N VAL A 313 8.31 21.33 -12.32
CA VAL A 313 8.87 20.76 -13.54
C VAL A 313 10.38 20.95 -13.51
N SER A 314 11.14 19.94 -13.90
CA SER A 314 12.62 19.97 -13.85
C SER A 314 13.25 19.15 -14.97
N ASP A 315 14.36 19.64 -15.53
CA ASP A 315 15.27 18.85 -16.37
C ASP A 315 16.31 18.06 -15.57
N GLY A 316 16.17 18.10 -14.24
CA GLY A 316 17.11 17.54 -13.29
C GLY A 316 18.09 18.56 -12.68
N SER A 317 18.15 19.79 -13.21
CA SER A 317 19.01 20.87 -12.73
C SER A 317 18.24 22.16 -12.42
N ARG A 318 17.40 22.59 -13.31
CA ARG A 318 16.51 23.75 -13.18
C ARG A 318 15.17 23.32 -12.59
N LEU A 319 14.52 24.23 -11.86
CA LEU A 319 13.19 24.02 -11.28
C LEU A 319 12.25 25.14 -11.71
N VAL A 320 11.08 24.76 -12.22
CA VAL A 320 10.02 25.67 -12.59
C VAL A 320 8.73 25.26 -11.89
N ARG A 321 8.07 26.19 -11.21
CA ARG A 321 6.76 25.96 -10.58
C ARG A 321 5.65 26.34 -11.56
N LEU A 322 4.69 25.46 -11.70
CA LEU A 322 3.43 25.67 -12.41
C LEU A 322 2.29 25.73 -11.37
N ASP A 323 1.60 26.85 -11.30
CA ASP A 323 0.45 27.01 -10.43
C ASP A 323 -0.69 27.80 -11.13
N SER A 324 -1.81 28.04 -10.42
CA SER A 324 -2.96 28.81 -10.95
C SER A 324 -3.41 28.34 -12.33
N PRO A 325 -3.88 27.08 -12.47
CA PRO A 325 -4.35 26.57 -13.77
C PRO A 325 -5.51 27.41 -14.32
N SER A 326 -5.51 27.65 -15.62
CA SER A 326 -6.61 28.31 -16.33
C SER A 326 -7.87 27.44 -16.38
N ALA A 327 -9.01 28.04 -16.71
CA ALA A 327 -10.25 27.31 -16.91
C ALA A 327 -10.11 26.24 -18.00
N ASP A 328 -9.45 26.52 -19.12
CA ASP A 328 -9.23 25.59 -20.22
C ASP A 328 -8.47 24.33 -19.80
N VAL A 329 -7.50 24.46 -18.88
CA VAL A 329 -6.75 23.33 -18.32
C VAL A 329 -7.65 22.50 -17.40
N ALA A 330 -8.49 23.13 -16.59
CA ALA A 330 -9.43 22.45 -15.71
C ALA A 330 -10.56 21.74 -16.50
N GLU A 331 -10.99 22.31 -17.64
CA GLU A 331 -12.00 21.73 -18.53
C GLU A 331 -11.49 20.50 -19.30
N ALA A 332 -10.18 20.28 -19.38
CA ALA A 332 -9.61 19.05 -19.95
C ALA A 332 -9.92 17.82 -19.09
N ILE A 333 -10.27 17.99 -17.81
CA ILE A 333 -10.64 16.91 -16.91
C ILE A 333 -12.09 16.48 -17.21
N PRO A 334 -12.37 15.16 -17.41
CA PRO A 334 -13.71 14.66 -17.70
C PRO A 334 -14.76 15.17 -16.70
N SER A 335 -15.80 15.83 -17.18
CA SER A 335 -16.81 16.47 -16.34
C SER A 335 -17.68 15.48 -15.57
N GLU A 336 -17.86 14.27 -16.13
CA GLU A 336 -18.62 13.16 -15.54
C GLU A 336 -17.88 12.47 -14.40
N ALA A 337 -16.55 12.66 -14.27
CA ALA A 337 -15.78 12.08 -13.19
C ALA A 337 -16.17 12.70 -11.83
N PRO A 338 -16.14 11.91 -10.74
CA PRO A 338 -16.50 12.41 -9.40
C PRO A 338 -15.68 13.62 -8.98
N ALA A 339 -16.33 14.58 -8.30
CA ALA A 339 -15.67 15.81 -7.86
C ALA A 339 -14.42 15.59 -7.01
N ALA A 340 -14.39 14.53 -6.17
CA ALA A 340 -13.22 14.15 -5.39
C ALA A 340 -12.02 13.80 -6.28
N TRP A 341 -12.26 13.04 -7.36
CA TRP A 341 -11.23 12.64 -8.34
C TRP A 341 -10.74 13.84 -9.16
N ARG A 342 -11.64 14.68 -9.63
CA ARG A 342 -11.32 15.87 -10.43
C ARG A 342 -10.44 16.90 -9.71
N ARG A 343 -10.47 16.92 -8.37
CA ARG A 343 -9.64 17.84 -7.55
C ARG A 343 -8.20 17.36 -7.33
N LEU A 344 -7.86 16.13 -7.72
CA LEU A 344 -6.52 15.61 -7.50
C LEU A 344 -5.50 16.33 -8.41
N THR A 345 -4.39 16.76 -7.84
CA THR A 345 -3.29 17.40 -8.60
C THR A 345 -2.77 16.47 -9.71
N VAL A 346 -2.67 15.17 -9.45
CA VAL A 346 -2.23 14.19 -10.44
C VAL A 346 -3.18 14.11 -11.63
N VAL A 347 -4.49 14.27 -11.43
CA VAL A 347 -5.49 14.30 -12.50
C VAL A 347 -5.33 15.55 -13.35
N LEU A 348 -5.20 16.71 -12.71
CA LEU A 348 -4.93 17.96 -13.41
C LEU A 348 -3.66 17.89 -14.26
N VAL A 349 -2.60 17.30 -13.71
CA VAL A 349 -1.33 17.13 -14.44
C VAL A 349 -1.49 16.20 -15.63
N HIS A 350 -2.14 15.07 -15.47
CA HIS A 350 -2.30 14.11 -16.57
C HIS A 350 -3.18 14.67 -17.68
N HIS A 351 -4.36 15.16 -17.37
CA HIS A 351 -5.31 15.66 -18.39
C HIS A 351 -4.98 17.06 -18.89
N GLY A 352 -4.69 17.99 -17.99
CA GLY A 352 -4.47 19.39 -18.34
C GLY A 352 -3.07 19.68 -18.87
N LEU A 353 -2.03 19.18 -18.21
CA LEU A 353 -0.65 19.48 -18.59
C LEU A 353 -0.11 18.49 -19.63
N VAL A 354 -0.09 17.19 -19.31
CA VAL A 354 0.58 16.16 -20.15
C VAL A 354 -0.19 15.95 -21.45
N GLN A 355 -1.49 15.68 -21.36
CA GLN A 355 -2.28 15.36 -22.57
C GLN A 355 -2.63 16.62 -23.37
N ARG A 356 -3.20 17.66 -22.73
CA ARG A 356 -3.72 18.81 -23.46
C ARG A 356 -2.64 19.80 -23.89
N LEU A 357 -1.73 20.20 -22.98
CA LEU A 357 -0.73 21.23 -23.30
C LEU A 357 0.53 20.65 -23.93
N TRP A 358 1.00 19.49 -23.47
CA TRP A 358 2.20 18.86 -24.02
C TRP A 358 1.92 17.86 -25.15
N GLY A 359 0.65 17.49 -25.39
CA GLY A 359 0.27 16.56 -26.45
C GLY A 359 0.88 15.17 -26.30
N ARG A 360 1.16 14.74 -25.06
CA ARG A 360 1.76 13.43 -24.78
C ARG A 360 0.70 12.45 -24.28
N ALA A 361 0.87 11.15 -24.67
CA ALA A 361 0.01 10.09 -24.16
C ALA A 361 0.30 9.80 -22.68
N ASP A 362 -0.75 9.53 -21.88
CA ASP A 362 -0.62 9.05 -20.50
C ASP A 362 -0.60 7.52 -20.48
N ASP A 363 0.46 6.96 -21.04
CA ASP A 363 0.72 5.53 -21.08
C ASP A 363 2.12 5.22 -20.49
N PRO A 364 2.50 3.94 -20.33
CA PRO A 364 3.80 3.57 -19.77
C PRO A 364 5.02 4.04 -20.57
N GLU A 365 4.87 4.37 -21.84
CA GLU A 365 5.95 4.85 -22.71
C GLU A 365 6.05 6.39 -22.67
N GLY A 366 4.90 7.06 -22.64
CA GLY A 366 4.83 8.53 -22.63
C GLY A 366 5.05 9.14 -21.24
N VAL A 367 4.72 8.41 -20.16
CA VAL A 367 4.84 8.89 -18.78
C VAL A 367 5.43 7.81 -17.88
N LEU A 368 6.69 7.95 -17.52
CA LEU A 368 7.40 7.05 -16.63
C LEU A 368 7.09 7.38 -15.16
N ILE A 369 7.12 6.37 -14.30
CA ILE A 369 6.87 6.49 -12.87
C ILE A 369 8.20 6.59 -12.11
N ALA A 370 8.32 7.56 -11.18
CA ALA A 370 9.46 7.71 -10.31
C ALA A 370 9.04 7.74 -8.83
N HIS A 371 9.56 6.81 -8.04
CA HIS A 371 9.22 6.62 -6.61
C HIS A 371 10.03 7.49 -5.66
N GLY A 372 10.54 8.61 -6.10
CA GLY A 372 11.29 9.55 -5.27
C GLY A 372 11.87 10.69 -6.10
N VAL A 373 12.25 11.77 -5.43
CA VAL A 373 12.77 12.99 -6.05
C VAL A 373 14.04 12.70 -6.87
N THR A 374 15.01 12.00 -6.27
CA THR A 374 16.26 11.65 -6.94
C THR A 374 16.01 10.86 -8.22
N ALA A 375 15.20 9.81 -8.14
CA ALA A 375 14.86 8.99 -9.31
C ALA A 375 14.14 9.79 -10.42
N ALA A 376 13.29 10.75 -10.04
CA ALA A 376 12.62 11.62 -11.00
C ALA A 376 13.60 12.57 -11.71
N LEU A 377 14.50 13.21 -10.96
CA LEU A 377 15.51 14.11 -11.50
C LEU A 377 16.54 13.39 -12.38
N GLU A 378 16.97 12.19 -11.98
CA GLU A 378 17.84 11.33 -12.79
C GLU A 378 17.15 10.83 -14.05
N GLY A 379 15.88 10.44 -13.93
CA GLY A 379 15.05 10.03 -15.06
C GLY A 379 14.90 11.13 -16.09
N ALA A 380 14.67 12.38 -15.67
CA ALA A 380 14.62 13.54 -16.58
C ALA A 380 15.95 13.72 -17.33
N ARG A 381 17.08 13.68 -16.62
CA ARG A 381 18.41 13.80 -17.25
C ARG A 381 18.69 12.69 -18.24
N SER A 382 18.44 11.44 -17.85
CA SER A 382 18.78 10.27 -18.67
C SER A 382 17.89 10.14 -19.90
N SER A 383 16.63 10.55 -19.82
CA SER A 383 15.68 10.53 -20.92
C SER A 383 15.68 11.84 -21.75
N ARG A 384 16.52 12.83 -21.42
CA ARG A 384 16.48 14.17 -22.01
C ARG A 384 15.08 14.78 -21.98
N GLY A 385 14.38 14.51 -20.86
CA GLY A 385 12.99 14.88 -20.65
C GLY A 385 12.81 15.80 -19.45
N VAL A 386 11.60 15.84 -18.94
CA VAL A 386 11.25 16.59 -17.73
C VAL A 386 10.68 15.69 -16.64
N ALA A 387 11.05 15.97 -15.39
CA ALA A 387 10.40 15.44 -14.21
C ALA A 387 9.23 16.32 -13.79
N LEU A 388 8.09 15.72 -13.50
CA LEU A 388 6.94 16.30 -12.84
C LEU A 388 6.95 15.88 -11.36
N LEU A 389 7.26 16.84 -10.48
CA LEU A 389 7.37 16.61 -9.06
C LEU A 389 6.04 17.01 -8.41
N LEU A 390 5.34 16.02 -7.93
CA LEU A 390 3.96 16.13 -7.41
C LEU A 390 3.96 16.07 -5.90
N ARG A 391 2.98 16.72 -5.26
CA ARG A 391 2.63 16.46 -3.88
C ARG A 391 1.77 15.22 -3.78
N ALA A 392 1.88 14.51 -2.66
CA ALA A 392 1.01 13.37 -2.39
C ALA A 392 -0.45 13.82 -2.21
N ALA A 393 -1.38 13.00 -2.68
CA ALA A 393 -2.76 13.10 -2.24
C ALA A 393 -2.84 12.80 -0.73
N SER A 394 -3.73 13.48 -0.01
CA SER A 394 -3.95 13.13 1.40
C SER A 394 -4.67 11.79 1.52
N PRO A 395 -4.53 11.04 2.63
CA PRO A 395 -5.34 9.84 2.88
C PRO A 395 -6.85 10.12 2.76
N ALA A 396 -7.30 11.30 3.17
CA ALA A 396 -8.69 11.73 3.05
C ALA A 396 -9.15 11.89 1.58
N ASP A 397 -8.28 12.40 0.69
CA ASP A 397 -8.58 12.50 -0.74
C ASP A 397 -8.72 11.12 -1.36
N VAL A 398 -7.81 10.18 -1.03
CA VAL A 398 -7.88 8.79 -1.50
C VAL A 398 -9.19 8.14 -1.05
N ALA A 399 -9.58 8.33 0.21
CA ALA A 399 -10.84 7.83 0.73
C ALA A 399 -12.06 8.46 0.04
N ALA A 400 -12.04 9.77 -0.21
CA ALA A 400 -13.12 10.46 -0.90
C ALA A 400 -13.31 9.93 -2.33
N VAL A 401 -12.23 9.65 -3.05
CA VAL A 401 -12.25 9.03 -4.38
C VAL A 401 -12.83 7.62 -4.32
N ALA A 402 -12.36 6.78 -3.40
CA ALA A 402 -12.85 5.41 -3.24
C ALA A 402 -14.34 5.39 -2.85
N ARG A 403 -14.78 6.28 -1.96
CA ARG A 403 -16.19 6.42 -1.56
C ARG A 403 -17.09 6.90 -2.71
N ALA A 404 -16.55 7.68 -3.62
CA ALA A 404 -17.25 8.08 -4.84
C ALA A 404 -17.33 6.97 -5.89
N GLY A 405 -16.80 5.77 -5.61
CA GLY A 405 -16.78 4.63 -6.52
C GLY A 405 -15.73 4.72 -7.64
N ALA A 406 -14.83 5.69 -7.56
CA ALA A 406 -13.75 5.87 -8.54
C ALA A 406 -12.44 5.19 -8.08
N ARG A 407 -11.48 5.14 -9.00
CA ARG A 407 -10.11 4.69 -8.73
C ARG A 407 -9.14 5.85 -8.86
N MET A 408 -8.09 5.82 -8.05
CA MET A 408 -6.97 6.75 -8.21
C MET A 408 -6.30 6.53 -9.57
N PRO A 409 -5.74 7.57 -10.18
CA PRO A 409 -4.89 7.39 -11.36
C PRO A 409 -3.75 6.40 -11.06
N ARG A 410 -3.30 5.71 -12.12
CA ARG A 410 -2.25 4.69 -12.03
C ARG A 410 -1.03 5.18 -11.25
N LYS A 411 -0.60 4.40 -10.25
CA LYS A 411 0.61 4.68 -9.46
C LYS A 411 0.68 6.12 -8.94
N SER A 412 -0.39 6.60 -8.30
CA SER A 412 -0.45 7.94 -7.70
C SER A 412 -0.45 7.94 -6.16
N THR A 413 -0.44 6.76 -5.55
CA THR A 413 -0.41 6.58 -4.10
C THR A 413 0.67 5.59 -3.70
N LEU A 414 1.47 5.96 -2.69
CA LEU A 414 2.41 5.06 -2.02
C LEU A 414 2.20 5.23 -0.51
N PHE A 415 1.47 4.31 0.08
CA PHE A 415 1.26 4.29 1.53
C PHE A 415 2.48 3.74 2.25
N VAL A 416 2.94 4.47 3.27
CA VAL A 416 4.11 4.13 4.08
C VAL A 416 3.86 4.40 5.57
N PRO A 417 4.57 3.67 6.45
CA PRO A 417 5.42 2.51 6.19
C PRO A 417 4.58 1.29 5.80
N LYS A 418 5.20 0.33 5.09
CA LYS A 418 4.57 -0.97 4.84
C LYS A 418 4.91 -1.95 5.95
N PRO A 419 3.95 -2.81 6.39
CA PRO A 419 4.24 -3.85 7.38
C PRO A 419 5.28 -4.82 6.84
N ARG A 420 6.15 -5.28 7.74
CA ARG A 420 7.14 -6.30 7.41
C ARG A 420 6.49 -7.67 7.32
N THR A 421 6.87 -8.44 6.32
CA THR A 421 6.35 -9.79 6.07
C THR A 421 7.06 -10.84 6.91
N GLY A 422 6.31 -11.84 7.37
CA GLY A 422 6.85 -12.99 8.11
C GLY A 422 6.80 -12.83 9.64
N LEU A 423 6.33 -11.72 10.19
CA LEU A 423 6.22 -11.57 11.64
C LEU A 423 5.00 -12.30 12.21
N VAL A 424 3.89 -12.23 11.53
CA VAL A 424 2.62 -12.88 11.89
C VAL A 424 1.97 -13.37 10.61
N LEU A 425 1.68 -14.68 10.53
CA LEU A 425 0.98 -15.31 9.43
C LEU A 425 -0.35 -15.85 9.94
N ARG A 426 -1.34 -15.98 9.07
CA ARG A 426 -2.64 -16.51 9.43
C ARG A 426 -2.95 -17.78 8.63
N PRO A 427 -2.81 -18.98 9.22
CA PRO A 427 -3.31 -20.21 8.63
C PRO A 427 -4.84 -20.18 8.49
N HIS A 428 -5.35 -20.79 7.43
CA HIS A 428 -6.78 -20.98 7.23
C HIS A 428 -7.27 -22.25 7.94
N GLY A 429 -8.56 -22.30 8.29
CA GLY A 429 -9.17 -23.50 8.90
C GLY A 429 -9.18 -23.51 10.43
N ASP A 430 -9.00 -22.35 11.06
CA ASP A 430 -9.27 -22.16 12.50
C ASP A 430 -10.70 -21.66 12.71
#